data_b708ed93eb1f29cbacafc1baba925318
#
_entry.id   b708ed93eb1f29cbacafc1baba925318
#
_cell.length_a   1.000
_cell.length_b   1.000
_cell.length_c   1.000
_cell.angle_alpha   90.00
_cell.angle_beta   90.00
_cell.angle_gamma   90.00
#
_symmetry.space_group_name_H-M   'P 1'
#
loop_
_entity.id
_entity.type
_entity.pdbx_description
1 polymer ?
#
loop_
_entity_poly.entity_id
_entity_poly.type
_entity_poly.pdbx_seq_one_letter_code
_entity_poly.pdbx_strand_id
1 'polypeptide(L)'
;MKAGLIGKKLGHTASPAIHEKIFQAMGVSGTYDVLEMPLDSLAENLKRLAQDGYTGCNVTIPYKRDVMPYLTDISREARIIGAVNTIHFTDEGAFGYNTDYGGFGRSLEQAGIGVAGRDCVVLGTGGAARDRKSTRLNS
;
A
#
# COMPACT_ATOMS: atom_id res chain seq x y z
N MET A 1 1.00 -11.95 -14.14
CA MET A 1 0.86 -10.67 -13.39
C MET A 1 2.24 -10.25 -12.90
N LYS A 2 2.61 -8.97 -13.00
CA LYS A 2 3.90 -8.46 -12.51
C LYS A 2 3.63 -7.38 -11.47
N ALA A 3 4.09 -7.59 -10.25
CA ALA A 3 3.87 -6.68 -9.14
C ALA A 3 5.15 -6.47 -8.33
N GLY A 4 5.17 -5.53 -7.39
CA GLY A 4 6.36 -5.29 -6.57
C GLY A 4 6.10 -4.43 -5.35
N LEU A 5 7.14 -4.28 -4.52
CA LEU A 5 7.15 -3.40 -3.35
C LEU A 5 8.13 -2.25 -3.56
N ILE A 6 7.61 -1.03 -3.52
CA ILE A 6 8.40 0.20 -3.62
C ILE A 6 8.76 0.70 -2.22
N GLY A 7 10.05 0.98 -2.01
CA GLY A 7 10.56 1.59 -0.78
C GLY A 7 11.98 2.09 -0.92
N LYS A 8 12.54 2.67 0.16
CA LYS A 8 13.91 3.22 0.14
C LYS A 8 14.97 2.16 0.44
N LYS A 9 14.72 1.33 1.47
CA LYS A 9 15.54 0.18 1.87
C LYS A 9 14.62 -0.93 2.34
N LEU A 10 14.69 -2.08 1.72
CA LEU A 10 13.74 -3.19 1.88
C LEU A 10 14.41 -4.51 2.27
N GLY A 11 15.65 -4.45 2.76
CA GLY A 11 16.58 -5.58 2.99
C GLY A 11 16.00 -6.85 3.63
N HIS A 12 14.93 -6.74 4.43
CA HIS A 12 14.24 -7.89 5.05
C HIS A 12 12.72 -7.73 4.92
N THR A 13 12.19 -7.95 3.72
CA THR A 13 10.75 -7.94 3.50
C THR A 13 10.20 -9.33 3.27
N ALA A 14 9.08 -9.67 3.93
CA ALA A 14 8.35 -10.91 3.69
C ALA A 14 7.38 -10.81 2.49
N SER A 15 7.24 -9.62 1.88
CA SER A 15 6.25 -9.38 0.82
C SER A 15 6.38 -10.32 -0.38
N PRO A 16 7.56 -10.63 -0.92
CA PRO A 16 7.68 -11.57 -2.03
C PRO A 16 7.13 -12.97 -1.69
N ALA A 17 7.51 -13.52 -0.54
CA ALA A 17 7.04 -14.84 -0.10
C ALA A 17 5.52 -14.88 0.16
N ILE A 18 4.97 -13.79 0.67
CA ILE A 18 3.51 -13.65 0.88
C ILE A 18 2.79 -13.63 -0.45
N HIS A 19 3.25 -12.80 -1.41
CA HIS A 19 2.59 -12.66 -2.71
C HIS A 19 2.74 -13.92 -3.59
N GLU A 20 3.86 -14.63 -3.49
CA GLU A 20 4.01 -15.92 -4.14
C GLU A 20 2.91 -16.91 -3.70
N LYS A 21 2.66 -17.00 -2.39
CA LYS A 21 1.57 -17.85 -1.86
C LYS A 21 0.19 -17.35 -2.31
N ILE A 22 -0.01 -16.04 -2.38
CA ILE A 22 -1.26 -15.45 -2.87
C ILE A 22 -1.46 -15.82 -4.35
N PHE A 23 -0.46 -15.67 -5.20
CA PHE A 23 -0.53 -16.02 -6.61
C PHE A 23 -0.84 -17.51 -6.79
N GLN A 24 -0.18 -18.38 -6.03
CA GLN A 24 -0.45 -19.82 -6.03
C GLN A 24 -1.90 -20.12 -5.62
N ALA A 25 -2.37 -19.53 -4.54
CA ALA A 25 -3.74 -19.73 -4.04
C ALA A 25 -4.81 -19.23 -5.03
N MET A 26 -4.51 -18.17 -5.79
CA MET A 26 -5.39 -17.63 -6.81
C MET A 26 -5.28 -18.31 -8.18
N GLY A 27 -4.34 -19.24 -8.35
CA GLY A 27 -4.06 -19.88 -9.65
C GLY A 27 -3.53 -18.88 -10.70
N VAL A 28 -2.86 -17.80 -10.27
CA VAL A 28 -2.33 -16.75 -11.13
C VAL A 28 -0.82 -16.93 -11.27
N SER A 29 -0.32 -16.97 -12.52
CA SER A 29 1.11 -16.86 -12.78
C SER A 29 1.56 -15.41 -12.60
N GLY A 30 2.57 -15.16 -11.77
CA GLY A 30 3.05 -13.81 -11.51
C GLY A 30 4.41 -13.75 -10.83
N THR A 31 5.01 -12.56 -10.85
CA THR A 31 6.25 -12.21 -10.13
C THR A 31 6.00 -11.06 -9.17
N TYR A 32 6.75 -11.03 -8.09
CA TYR A 32 6.71 -9.94 -7.12
C TYR A 32 8.12 -9.48 -6.78
N ASP A 33 8.46 -8.26 -7.20
CA ASP A 33 9.81 -7.73 -7.15
C ASP A 33 10.00 -6.77 -5.96
N VAL A 34 11.23 -6.68 -5.45
CA VAL A 34 11.64 -5.70 -4.44
C VAL A 34 12.28 -4.52 -5.16
N LEU A 35 11.64 -3.35 -5.09
CA LEU A 35 11.97 -2.17 -5.88
C LEU A 35 12.49 -1.05 -4.98
N GLU A 36 13.79 -1.12 -4.67
CA GLU A 36 14.46 -0.06 -3.93
C GLU A 36 14.81 1.11 -4.86
N MET A 37 14.43 2.32 -4.47
CA MET A 37 14.73 3.52 -5.26
C MET A 37 14.88 4.74 -4.38
N PRO A 38 15.71 5.74 -4.78
CA PRO A 38 15.79 7.02 -4.08
C PRO A 38 14.58 7.91 -4.40
N LEU A 39 14.31 8.90 -3.55
CA LEU A 39 13.13 9.76 -3.64
C LEU A 39 13.12 10.60 -4.94
N ASP A 40 14.25 11.09 -5.35
CA ASP A 40 14.44 11.96 -6.52
C ASP A 40 14.12 11.27 -7.85
N SER A 41 14.22 9.94 -7.90
CA SER A 41 13.88 9.14 -9.07
C SER A 41 12.46 8.51 -9.01
N LEU A 42 11.68 8.79 -7.97
CA LEU A 42 10.39 8.12 -7.72
C LEU A 42 9.40 8.34 -8.88
N ALA A 43 9.26 9.58 -9.35
CA ALA A 43 8.34 9.92 -10.45
C ALA A 43 8.69 9.21 -11.76
N GLU A 44 9.98 9.18 -12.11
CA GLU A 44 10.47 8.51 -13.32
C GLU A 44 10.30 6.99 -13.22
N ASN A 45 10.66 6.42 -12.07
CA ASN A 45 10.52 4.99 -11.85
C ASN A 45 9.06 4.53 -11.88
N LEU A 46 8.10 5.31 -11.36
CA LEU A 46 6.68 4.97 -11.45
C LEU A 46 6.20 4.88 -12.92
N LYS A 47 6.62 5.83 -13.76
CA LYS A 47 6.31 5.80 -15.20
C LYS A 47 6.93 4.56 -15.88
N ARG A 48 8.20 4.27 -15.55
CA ARG A 48 8.92 3.13 -16.12
C ARG A 48 8.28 1.80 -15.71
N LEU A 49 7.86 1.65 -14.45
CA LEU A 49 7.19 0.44 -13.98
C LEU A 49 5.91 0.15 -14.78
N ALA A 50 5.07 1.16 -15.07
CA ALA A 50 3.91 0.99 -15.91
C ALA A 50 4.28 0.52 -17.33
N GLN A 51 5.33 1.11 -17.93
CA GLN A 51 5.84 0.71 -19.27
C GLN A 51 6.46 -0.70 -19.26
N ASP A 52 7.09 -1.11 -18.18
CA ASP A 52 7.71 -2.43 -18.00
C ASP A 52 6.67 -3.54 -17.69
N GLY A 53 5.37 -3.23 -17.77
CA GLY A 53 4.27 -4.17 -17.65
C GLY A 53 3.93 -4.56 -16.20
N TYR A 54 4.30 -3.74 -15.21
CA TYR A 54 3.77 -3.93 -13.86
C TYR A 54 2.28 -3.62 -13.84
N THR A 55 1.50 -4.52 -13.27
CA THR A 55 0.06 -4.32 -13.05
C THR A 55 -0.22 -3.53 -11.78
N GLY A 56 0.72 -3.55 -10.84
CA GLY A 56 0.60 -2.76 -9.61
C GLY A 56 1.80 -2.92 -8.69
N CYS A 57 1.88 -2.02 -7.72
CA CYS A 57 2.92 -2.05 -6.70
C CYS A 57 2.34 -1.73 -5.32
N ASN A 58 2.86 -2.40 -4.30
CA ASN A 58 2.73 -1.90 -2.94
C ASN A 58 3.75 -0.79 -2.68
N VAL A 59 3.43 0.12 -1.77
CA VAL A 59 4.29 1.21 -1.35
C VAL A 59 4.48 1.17 0.15
N THR A 60 5.73 1.21 0.59
CA THR A 60 6.04 1.25 2.02
C THR A 60 6.87 2.49 2.39
N ILE A 61 7.35 2.52 3.63
CA ILE A 61 8.16 3.62 4.18
C ILE A 61 9.38 3.89 3.29
N PRO A 62 9.67 5.19 3.03
CA PRO A 62 8.97 6.39 3.48
C PRO A 62 7.91 6.90 2.50
N TYR A 63 7.68 6.27 1.37
CA TYR A 63 7.10 6.80 0.14
C TYR A 63 5.57 6.84 0.06
N LYS A 64 4.83 6.35 1.06
CA LYS A 64 3.35 6.31 1.04
C LYS A 64 2.68 7.67 0.79
N ARG A 65 3.34 8.77 1.13
CA ARG A 65 2.87 10.13 0.84
C ARG A 65 3.48 10.68 -0.43
N ASP A 66 4.76 10.40 -0.64
CA ASP A 66 5.54 10.99 -1.71
C ASP A 66 5.11 10.51 -3.09
N VAL A 67 4.47 9.33 -3.20
CA VAL A 67 3.92 8.81 -4.45
C VAL A 67 2.65 9.55 -4.90
N MET A 68 1.89 10.13 -3.97
CA MET A 68 0.55 10.68 -4.25
C MET A 68 0.52 11.74 -5.37
N PRO A 69 1.47 12.70 -5.45
CA PRO A 69 1.50 13.70 -6.52
C PRO A 69 1.73 13.14 -7.92
N TYR A 70 2.20 11.90 -8.03
CA TYR A 70 2.56 11.26 -9.30
C TYR A 70 1.48 10.29 -9.81
N LEU A 71 0.37 10.19 -9.08
CA LEU A 71 -0.76 9.31 -9.44
C LEU A 71 -1.84 10.09 -10.18
N THR A 72 -2.50 9.40 -11.10
CA THR A 72 -3.62 9.95 -11.90
C THR A 72 -4.80 10.28 -10.99
N ASP A 73 -5.13 9.38 -10.07
CA ASP A 73 -6.12 9.60 -9.02
C ASP A 73 -5.85 8.69 -7.82
N ILE A 74 -6.45 9.02 -6.69
CA ILE A 74 -6.36 8.24 -5.44
C ILE A 74 -7.74 8.01 -4.84
N SER A 75 -7.94 6.85 -4.23
CA SER A 75 -9.21 6.50 -3.59
C SER A 75 -9.59 7.52 -2.50
N ARG A 76 -10.88 7.59 -2.19
CA ARG A 76 -11.39 8.46 -1.12
C ARG A 76 -10.69 8.19 0.22
N GLU A 77 -10.51 6.91 0.56
CA GLU A 77 -9.86 6.47 1.80
C GLU A 77 -8.40 6.91 1.84
N ALA A 78 -7.63 6.67 0.76
CA ALA A 78 -6.24 7.10 0.66
C ALA A 78 -6.11 8.62 0.76
N ARG A 79 -7.08 9.37 0.24
CA ARG A 79 -7.14 10.83 0.32
C ARG A 79 -7.37 11.32 1.75
N ILE A 80 -8.32 10.71 2.47
CA ILE A 80 -8.62 11.04 3.87
C ILE A 80 -7.42 10.70 4.78
N ILE A 81 -6.81 9.54 4.57
CA ILE A 81 -5.66 9.08 5.34
C ILE A 81 -4.40 9.90 5.02
N GLY A 82 -4.29 10.40 3.78
CA GLY A 82 -3.12 11.11 3.28
C GLY A 82 -1.93 10.16 3.06
N ALA A 83 -2.19 8.92 2.66
CA ALA A 83 -1.17 7.91 2.37
C ALA A 83 -1.71 6.85 1.39
N VAL A 84 -0.85 6.44 0.45
CA VAL A 84 -1.08 5.36 -0.51
C VAL A 84 -0.14 4.21 -0.19
N ASN A 85 -0.65 2.99 -0.06
CA ASN A 85 0.15 1.77 0.11
C ASN A 85 0.05 0.81 -1.08
N THR A 86 -0.84 1.09 -2.03
CA THR A 86 -1.06 0.24 -3.20
C THR A 86 -1.30 1.11 -4.43
N ILE A 87 -0.60 0.83 -5.52
CA ILE A 87 -0.77 1.48 -6.82
C ILE A 87 -1.23 0.41 -7.81
N HIS A 88 -2.26 0.73 -8.60
CA HIS A 88 -2.71 -0.06 -9.73
C HIS A 88 -2.39 0.70 -11.02
N PHE A 89 -1.67 0.06 -11.93
CA PHE A 89 -1.35 0.61 -13.25
C PHE A 89 -2.36 0.09 -14.28
N THR A 90 -2.91 0.99 -15.06
CA THR A 90 -3.86 0.73 -16.15
C THR A 90 -3.47 1.55 -17.37
N ASP A 91 -4.14 1.33 -18.51
CA ASP A 91 -3.96 2.15 -19.71
C ASP A 91 -4.39 3.61 -19.50
N GLU A 92 -5.27 3.86 -18.52
CA GLU A 92 -5.74 5.21 -18.17
C GLU A 92 -4.79 5.92 -17.18
N GLY A 93 -3.83 5.22 -16.58
CA GLY A 93 -2.86 5.78 -15.67
C GLY A 93 -2.61 4.95 -14.41
N ALA A 94 -2.06 5.62 -13.39
CA ALA A 94 -1.72 5.02 -12.11
C ALA A 94 -2.72 5.48 -11.03
N PHE A 95 -3.37 4.53 -10.37
CA PHE A 95 -4.40 4.78 -9.35
C PHE A 95 -3.94 4.30 -7.98
N GLY A 96 -4.08 5.17 -6.97
CA GLY A 96 -3.60 4.92 -5.61
C GLY A 96 -4.69 4.53 -4.63
N TYR A 97 -4.38 3.56 -3.79
CA TYR A 97 -5.29 3.04 -2.77
C TYR A 97 -4.58 2.93 -1.42
N ASN A 98 -5.38 2.86 -0.36
CA ASN A 98 -4.88 2.45 0.96
C ASN A 98 -5.69 1.26 1.45
N THR A 99 -5.03 0.12 1.61
CA THR A 99 -5.62 -1.13 2.08
C THR A 99 -5.27 -1.44 3.54
N ASP A 100 -4.31 -0.72 4.14
CA ASP A 100 -3.82 -0.96 5.50
C ASP A 100 -4.93 -0.74 6.54
N TYR A 101 -5.73 0.33 6.37
CA TYR A 101 -6.79 0.64 7.33
C TYR A 101 -7.87 -0.44 7.38
N GLY A 102 -8.32 -0.92 6.23
CA GLY A 102 -9.33 -1.98 6.15
C GLY A 102 -8.79 -3.33 6.61
N GLY A 103 -7.51 -3.63 6.30
CA GLY A 103 -6.83 -4.82 6.80
C GLY A 103 -6.70 -4.81 8.31
N PHE A 104 -6.32 -3.67 8.90
CA PHE A 104 -6.23 -3.50 10.34
C PHE A 104 -7.60 -3.62 11.02
N GLY A 105 -8.65 -2.99 10.47
CA GLY A 105 -10.01 -3.11 10.99
C GLY A 105 -10.46 -4.57 11.05
N ARG A 106 -10.32 -5.30 9.94
CA ARG A 106 -10.64 -6.73 9.90
C ARG A 106 -9.82 -7.58 10.88
N SER A 107 -8.56 -7.24 11.10
CA SER A 107 -7.74 -7.97 12.09
C SER A 107 -8.25 -7.80 13.52
N LEU A 108 -8.77 -6.62 13.88
CA LEU A 108 -9.40 -6.38 15.17
C LEU A 108 -10.70 -7.16 15.32
N GLU A 109 -11.56 -7.15 14.30
CA GLU A 109 -12.80 -7.91 14.27
C GLU A 109 -12.55 -9.41 14.45
N GLN A 110 -11.59 -9.98 13.71
CA GLN A 110 -11.20 -11.38 13.83
C GLN A 110 -10.64 -11.74 15.20
N ALA A 111 -9.97 -10.79 15.86
CA ALA A 111 -9.46 -10.96 17.22
C ALA A 111 -10.55 -10.73 18.29
N GLY A 112 -11.78 -10.39 17.92
CA GLY A 112 -12.86 -10.07 18.87
C GLY A 112 -12.64 -8.75 19.62
N ILE A 113 -11.80 -7.84 19.09
CA ILE A 113 -11.46 -6.57 19.74
C ILE A 113 -12.40 -5.47 19.20
N GLY A 114 -13.44 -5.17 19.96
CA GLY A 114 -14.32 -4.02 19.68
C GLY A 114 -13.67 -2.72 20.14
N VAL A 115 -13.62 -1.70 19.27
CA VAL A 115 -13.05 -0.38 19.57
C VAL A 115 -14.11 0.72 19.68
N ALA A 116 -15.34 0.44 19.27
CA ALA A 116 -16.45 1.40 19.34
C ALA A 116 -16.72 1.82 20.80
N GLY A 117 -16.78 3.13 21.04
CA GLY A 117 -17.00 3.69 22.39
C GLY A 117 -15.84 3.52 23.37
N ARG A 118 -14.66 3.06 22.92
CA ARG A 118 -13.47 2.91 23.77
C ARG A 118 -12.43 3.98 23.51
N ASP A 119 -11.71 4.36 24.55
CA ASP A 119 -10.52 5.19 24.41
C ASP A 119 -9.36 4.34 23.86
N CYS A 120 -8.81 4.79 22.72
CA CYS A 120 -7.71 4.11 22.05
C CYS A 120 -6.50 5.04 21.92
N VAL A 121 -5.32 4.53 22.21
CA VAL A 121 -4.05 5.24 22.05
C VAL A 121 -3.31 4.65 20.83
N VAL A 122 -2.94 5.51 19.88
CA VAL A 122 -2.10 5.14 18.73
C VAL A 122 -0.75 5.81 18.87
N LEU A 123 0.30 5.00 19.05
CA LEU A 123 1.67 5.47 19.16
C LEU A 123 2.28 5.66 17.77
N GLY A 124 2.71 6.90 17.47
CA GLY A 124 3.35 7.27 16.21
C GLY A 124 2.53 8.25 15.37
N THR A 125 3.17 8.81 14.33
CA THR A 125 2.60 9.81 13.41
C THR A 125 2.77 9.46 11.93
N GLY A 126 3.40 8.34 11.62
CA GLY A 126 3.63 7.86 10.24
C GLY A 126 2.36 7.39 9.53
N GLY A 127 2.49 6.93 8.30
CA GLY A 127 1.38 6.41 7.49
C GLY A 127 0.57 5.34 8.23
N ALA A 128 1.21 4.35 8.83
CA ALA A 128 0.54 3.29 9.59
C ALA A 128 -0.28 3.80 10.79
N ALA A 129 0.17 4.86 11.48
CA ALA A 129 -0.59 5.45 12.58
C ALA A 129 -1.82 6.22 12.08
N ARG A 130 -1.72 6.85 10.92
CA ARG A 130 -2.85 7.55 10.25
C ARG A 130 -3.90 6.57 9.74
N ASP A 131 -3.47 5.46 9.14
CA ASP A 131 -4.33 4.37 8.71
C ASP A 131 -5.20 3.85 9.86
N ARG A 132 -4.61 3.67 11.04
CA ARG A 132 -5.31 3.21 12.25
C ARG A 132 -6.27 4.24 12.83
N LYS A 133 -5.95 5.54 12.77
CA LYS A 133 -6.85 6.60 13.22
C LYS A 133 -8.11 6.70 12.38
N SER A 134 -8.02 6.47 11.06
CA SER A 134 -9.18 6.55 10.15
C SER A 134 -10.15 5.39 10.34
N THR A 135 -9.69 4.22 10.81
CA THR A 135 -10.57 3.08 11.14
C THR A 135 -11.59 3.46 12.23
N ARG A 136 -11.27 4.39 13.12
CA ARG A 136 -12.16 4.89 14.18
C ARG A 136 -13.29 5.79 13.66
N LEU A 137 -13.12 6.41 12.49
CA LEU A 137 -14.11 7.36 11.94
C LEU A 137 -15.25 6.69 11.16
N ASN A 138 -15.14 5.39 10.89
CA ASN A 138 -16.08 4.62 10.08
C ASN A 138 -16.83 3.52 10.84
N SER A 139 -16.71 3.50 12.18
CA SER A 139 -17.39 2.52 13.06
C SER A 139 -18.47 3.16 13.95
#